data_6906a3f55eabc01b637d5d14d4e1c4c7
#
_entry.id   6906a3f55eabc01b637d5d14d4e1c4c7
#
_cell.length_a   1.000
_cell.length_b   1.000
_cell.length_c   1.000
_cell.angle_alpha   90.00
_cell.angle_beta   90.00
_cell.angle_gamma   90.00
#
_symmetry.space_group_name_H-M   'P 1'
#
loop_
_entity.id
_entity.type
_entity.pdbx_description
1 polymer ?
#
loop_
_entity_poly.entity_id
_entity_poly.type
_entity_poly.pdbx_seq_one_letter_code
_entity_poly.pdbx_strand_id
1 'polypeptide(L)' 'MAYWGVADASSALERLLSLGATARTDLQDVGDGIRVATVLDPFGNIFGLIENPHFKLPG' A
#
# COMPACT_ATOMS: atom_id res chain seq x y z
N MET A 1 2.30 -3.71 12.85
CA MET A 1 2.39 -3.21 11.46
C MET A 1 1.24 -2.24 11.20
N ALA A 2 1.52 -1.11 10.59
CA ALA A 2 0.51 -0.12 10.28
C ALA A 2 0.11 -0.20 8.80
N TYR A 3 -1.14 0.15 8.50
CA TYR A 3 -1.62 0.28 7.14
C TYR A 3 -1.90 1.75 6.83
N TRP A 4 -1.49 2.18 5.65
CA TRP A 4 -1.78 3.52 5.16
C TRP A 4 -2.89 3.46 4.13
N GLY A 5 -3.92 4.27 4.33
CA GLY A 5 -4.98 4.42 3.33
C GLY A 5 -4.49 5.25 2.17
N VAL A 6 -4.64 4.72 0.96
CA VAL A 6 -4.22 5.41 -0.27
C VAL A 6 -5.34 5.37 -1.29
N ALA A 7 -5.35 6.35 -2.18
CA ALA A 7 -6.36 6.41 -3.24
C ALA A 7 -6.09 5.38 -4.35
N ASP A 8 -4.83 5.07 -4.60
CA ASP A 8 -4.41 4.10 -5.62
C ASP A 8 -3.21 3.34 -5.09
N ALA A 9 -3.44 2.09 -4.70
CA ALA A 9 -2.38 1.27 -4.09
C ALA A 9 -1.28 0.93 -5.09
N SER A 10 -1.62 0.74 -6.36
CA SER A 10 -0.63 0.43 -7.38
C SER A 10 0.37 1.58 -7.57
N SER A 11 -0.13 2.79 -7.70
CA SER A 11 0.73 3.97 -7.83
C SER A 11 1.55 4.23 -6.57
N ALA A 12 0.94 4.06 -5.39
CA ALA A 12 1.64 4.23 -4.14
C ALA A 12 2.76 3.21 -3.97
N LEU A 13 2.51 1.96 -4.34
CA LEU A 13 3.51 0.91 -4.28
C LEU A 13 4.69 1.22 -5.20
N GLU A 14 4.42 1.61 -6.45
CA GLU A 14 5.47 1.97 -7.40
C GLU A 14 6.33 3.12 -6.87
N ARG A 15 5.70 4.11 -6.29
CA ARG A 15 6.41 5.26 -5.73
C ARG A 15 7.34 4.84 -4.60
N LEU A 16 6.86 4.00 -3.70
CA LEU A 16 7.68 3.52 -2.59
C LEU A 16 8.85 2.67 -3.07
N LEU A 17 8.63 1.83 -4.07
CA LEU A 17 9.71 1.02 -4.65
C LEU A 17 10.77 1.92 -5.28
N SER A 18 10.37 3.02 -5.92
CA SER A 18 11.31 3.96 -6.51
C SER A 18 12.11 4.73 -5.45
N LEU A 19 11.60 4.81 -4.23
CA LEU A 19 12.26 5.46 -3.10
C LEU A 19 13.14 4.50 -2.29
N GLY A 20 13.28 3.25 -2.72
CA GLY A 20 14.16 2.29 -2.08
C GLY A 20 13.46 1.23 -1.23
N ALA A 21 12.14 1.26 -1.14
CA ALA A 21 11.41 0.21 -0.44
C ALA A 21 11.40 -1.08 -1.27
N THR A 22 11.22 -2.21 -0.60
CA THR A 22 11.10 -3.51 -1.25
C THR A 22 9.69 -4.03 -1.07
N ALA A 23 9.09 -4.54 -2.14
CA ALA A 23 7.78 -5.17 -2.05
C ALA A 23 7.92 -6.47 -1.27
N ARG A 24 7.17 -6.60 -0.18
CA ARG A 24 7.16 -7.79 0.64
C ARG A 24 6.08 -8.75 0.20
N THR A 25 4.90 -8.21 -0.11
CA THR A 25 3.83 -8.95 -0.77
C THR A 25 3.35 -8.15 -1.96
N ASP A 26 2.91 -8.85 -3.00
CA ASP A 26 2.33 -8.19 -4.15
C ASP A 26 0.98 -7.57 -3.80
N LEU A 27 0.55 -6.64 -4.64
CA LEU A 27 -0.77 -6.05 -4.52
C LEU A 27 -1.83 -7.14 -4.66
N GLN A 28 -2.70 -7.27 -3.66
CA GLN A 28 -3.74 -8.29 -3.61
C GLN A 28 -5.11 -7.65 -3.52
N ASP A 29 -6.05 -8.17 -4.31
CA ASP A 29 -7.45 -7.81 -4.22
C ASP A 29 -8.11 -8.74 -3.19
N VAL A 30 -8.58 -8.16 -2.09
CA VAL A 30 -9.17 -8.93 -1.00
C VAL A 30 -10.70 -8.89 -0.99
N GLY A 31 -11.28 -8.41 -2.08
CA GLY A 31 -12.74 -8.32 -2.25
C GLY A 31 -13.25 -6.89 -2.13
N ASP A 32 -14.43 -6.64 -2.69
CA ASP A 32 -15.09 -5.32 -2.69
C ASP A 32 -14.24 -4.20 -3.28
N GLY A 33 -13.30 -4.53 -4.15
CA GLY A 33 -12.40 -3.54 -4.73
C GLY A 33 -11.30 -3.08 -3.79
N ILE A 34 -11.17 -3.69 -2.63
CA ILE A 34 -10.13 -3.36 -1.66
C ILE A 34 -8.84 -4.06 -2.06
N ARG A 35 -7.77 -3.30 -2.13
CA ARG A 35 -6.45 -3.80 -2.49
C ARG A 35 -5.46 -3.51 -1.39
N VAL A 36 -4.62 -4.48 -1.07
CA VAL A 36 -3.61 -4.36 -0.03
C VAL A 36 -2.25 -4.83 -0.55
N ALA A 37 -1.22 -4.21 -0.03
CA ALA A 37 0.16 -4.62 -0.30
C ALA A 37 1.00 -4.32 0.94
N THR A 38 2.08 -5.07 1.14
CA THR A 38 3.02 -4.78 2.22
C THR A 38 4.39 -4.52 1.64
N VAL A 39 5.10 -3.59 2.26
CA VAL A 39 6.43 -3.20 1.83
C VAL A 39 7.39 -3.18 3.01
N LEU A 40 8.66 -3.35 2.71
CA LEU A 40 9.76 -3.22 3.66
C LEU A 40 10.53 -1.97 3.28
N ASP A 41 10.69 -1.03 4.21
CA ASP A 41 11.44 0.18 3.93
C ASP A 41 12.96 -0.10 4.01
N PRO A 42 13.81 0.85 3.57
CA PRO A 42 15.27 0.64 3.62
C PRO A 42 15.82 0.48 5.01
N PHE A 43 15.06 0.81 6.04
CA PHE A 43 15.48 0.71 7.43
C PHE A 43 14.95 -0.54 8.14
N GLY A 44 14.29 -1.43 7.40
CA GLY A 44 13.79 -2.68 7.94
C GLY A 44 12.40 -2.60 8.55
N ASN A 45 11.68 -1.52 8.37
CA ASN A 45 10.31 -1.39 8.88
C ASN A 45 9.32 -1.92 7.85
N ILE A 46 8.32 -2.65 8.35
CA ILE A 46 7.27 -3.23 7.51
C ILE A 46 6.01 -2.41 7.70
N PHE A 47 5.38 -2.03 6.59
CA PHE A 47 4.06 -1.38 6.65
C PHE A 47 3.23 -1.78 5.44
N GLY A 48 1.92 -1.58 5.57
CA GLY A 48 0.98 -1.94 4.54
C GLY A 48 0.36 -0.72 3.86
N LEU A 49 -0.09 -0.92 2.64
CA LEU A 49 -0.91 0.03 1.90
C LEU A 49 -2.28 -0.59 1.72
N ILE A 50 -3.32 0.19 1.91
CA ILE A 50 -4.69 -0.25 1.67
C ILE A 50 -5.42 0.77 0.81
N GLU A 51 -5.99 0.29 -0.28
CA GLU A 51 -6.86 1.06 -1.13
C GLU A 51 -8.28 0.57 -0.91
N ASN A 52 -9.13 1.44 -0.37
CA ASN A 52 -10.52 1.10 -0.11
C ASN A 52 -11.41 2.09 -0.86
N PRO A 53 -12.10 1.66 -1.95
CA PRO A 53 -12.93 2.56 -2.73
C PRO A 53 -14.16 3.07 -1.97
N HIS A 54 -14.51 2.42 -0.87
CA HIS A 54 -15.63 2.85 -0.02
C HIS A 54 -15.23 3.90 1.00
N PHE A 55 -13.95 4.16 1.12
CA PHE A 55 -13.42 5.13 2.07
C PHE A 55 -13.00 6.39 1.32
N LYS A 56 -13.67 7.50 1.63
CA LYS A 56 -13.34 8.79 1.03
C LYS A 56 -12.45 9.56 1.97
N LEU A 57 -11.23 9.83 1.52
CA LEU A 57 -10.35 10.70 2.27
C LEU A 57 -10.84 12.14 2.13
N PRO A 58 -10.91 12.90 3.22
CA PRO A 58 -11.24 14.32 3.13
C PRO A 58 -10.12 15.05 2.38
N GLY A 59 -10.50 15.86 1.49
CA GLY A 59 -9.57 16.69 0.75
C GLY A 59 -9.36 16.40 -0.65
#